data_92f4ea6a105c71c748a5a40e8ef4615e
#
_entry.id   92f4ea6a105c71c748a5a40e8ef4615e
#
_cell.length_a   1.000
_cell.length_b   1.000
_cell.length_c   1.000
_cell.angle_alpha   90.00
_cell.angle_beta   90.00
_cell.angle_gamma   90.00
#
_symmetry.space_group_name_H-M   'P 1'
#
loop_
_entity.id
_entity.type
_entity.pdbx_description
1 polymer ?
#
loop_
_entity_poly.entity_id
_entity_poly.type
_entity_poly.pdbx_seq_one_letter_code
_entity_poly.pdbx_strand_id
1 'polypeptide(L)'
;MRILFVLDRVENPASANAQLACRLAEQLLAQGHEIHLLELWDGENPPPAPPAGASQHTLAFADERLMNHALENGAKAGSPVPLRLLRLAAHPTAVAAAFRQLVLHAPRRTVDSRREMERLDAEFHFDAVCAVCAPYRTAFALEAAQIGGKKLLWQLDPYASNKDYTAPGGYVREGQLLQTIDTAFITPQALPDYEGGPLSSWRGKVQVLGFPVLLPGGPVPAHEGVRCVFCGSLYPTLREPDFTLELFTALNAPDLTLTMAGRGWEPFEAAAQRAQGVLGARFVRPGLLPPEKAAELESGADILLSLGNAFDNQMPSKLFSYLGTGKPLLHLAVTDTDPTLPYLAKYPLALVLHKKNGVTPEVVDMLRRWLTDVQGQCLPYTQVAALYPEFTPGVVAQTFIGRI
;
A
#
# COMPACT_ATOMS: atom_id res chain seq x y z
N MET A 1 -26.42 7.05 1.59
CA MET A 1 -26.13 5.65 1.94
C MET A 1 -25.32 5.63 3.21
N ARG A 2 -25.49 4.57 4.00
CA ARG A 2 -24.73 4.32 5.23
C ARG A 2 -23.78 3.14 4.98
N ILE A 3 -22.46 3.35 5.13
CA ILE A 3 -21.44 2.38 4.71
C ILE A 3 -20.47 2.14 5.86
N LEU A 4 -20.19 0.86 6.15
CA LEU A 4 -19.17 0.44 7.10
C LEU A 4 -17.92 -0.06 6.35
N PHE A 5 -16.77 0.57 6.58
CA PHE A 5 -15.47 0.03 6.18
C PHE A 5 -14.85 -0.71 7.36
N VAL A 6 -14.32 -1.91 7.10
CA VAL A 6 -13.63 -2.73 8.11
C VAL A 6 -12.15 -2.78 7.78
N LEU A 7 -11.33 -2.22 8.66
CA LEU A 7 -9.90 -1.98 8.49
C LEU A 7 -9.08 -2.80 9.50
N ASP A 8 -8.09 -3.55 9.03
CA ASP A 8 -7.19 -4.30 9.92
C ASP A 8 -5.85 -3.58 10.05
N ARG A 9 -5.57 -3.04 11.23
CA ARG A 9 -4.32 -2.35 11.61
C ARG A 9 -3.54 -3.08 12.72
N VAL A 10 -3.92 -4.32 13.04
CA VAL A 10 -3.32 -5.04 14.17
C VAL A 10 -1.81 -5.27 13.97
N GLU A 11 -1.39 -5.61 12.76
CA GLU A 11 0.01 -5.87 12.44
C GLU A 11 0.74 -4.63 11.91
N ASN A 12 0.01 -3.69 11.34
CA ASN A 12 0.56 -2.45 10.77
C ASN A 12 -0.36 -1.26 11.05
N PRO A 13 -0.15 -0.51 12.15
CA PRO A 13 -0.93 0.68 12.48
C PRO A 13 -0.96 1.73 11.35
N ALA A 14 0.12 1.83 10.57
CA ALA A 14 0.24 2.74 9.43
C ALA A 14 -0.14 2.08 8.09
N SER A 15 -1.03 1.08 8.10
CA SER A 15 -1.47 0.33 6.91
C SER A 15 -1.81 1.26 5.74
N ALA A 16 -1.13 1.06 4.60
CA ALA A 16 -1.42 1.80 3.37
C ALA A 16 -2.86 1.56 2.88
N ASN A 17 -3.34 0.31 3.02
CA ASN A 17 -4.70 -0.07 2.61
C ASN A 17 -5.77 0.66 3.44
N ALA A 18 -5.54 0.80 4.76
CA ALA A 18 -6.42 1.58 5.61
C ALA A 18 -6.38 3.08 5.29
N GLN A 19 -5.22 3.63 4.89
CA GLN A 19 -5.14 5.02 4.43
C GLN A 19 -5.91 5.24 3.12
N LEU A 20 -5.86 4.31 2.19
CA LEU A 20 -6.65 4.36 0.95
C LEU A 20 -8.15 4.35 1.25
N ALA A 21 -8.58 3.50 2.19
CA ALA A 21 -9.98 3.45 2.62
C ALA A 21 -10.43 4.76 3.29
N CYS A 22 -9.58 5.37 4.12
CA CYS A 22 -9.89 6.69 4.71
C CYS A 22 -10.03 7.77 3.63
N ARG A 23 -9.19 7.78 2.61
CA ARG A 23 -9.31 8.74 1.48
C ARG A 23 -10.59 8.53 0.67
N LEU A 24 -11.00 7.28 0.45
CA LEU A 24 -12.29 7.01 -0.18
C LEU A 24 -13.44 7.47 0.74
N ALA A 25 -13.35 7.20 2.04
CA ALA A 25 -14.33 7.65 3.03
C ALA A 25 -14.49 9.18 3.04
N GLU A 26 -13.39 9.95 2.98
CA GLU A 26 -13.41 11.42 2.87
C GLU A 26 -14.22 11.87 1.65
N GLN A 27 -13.99 11.25 0.50
CA GLN A 27 -14.70 11.60 -0.72
C GLN A 27 -16.19 11.24 -0.65
N LEU A 28 -16.53 10.10 -0.04
CA LEU A 28 -17.93 9.67 0.15
C LEU A 28 -18.67 10.56 1.15
N LEU A 29 -18.02 10.99 2.23
CA LEU A 29 -18.54 11.99 3.17
C LEU A 29 -18.84 13.33 2.47
N ALA A 30 -17.93 13.79 1.62
CA ALA A 30 -18.13 15.01 0.83
C ALA A 30 -19.31 14.90 -0.15
N GLN A 31 -19.68 13.69 -0.55
CA GLN A 31 -20.87 13.40 -1.37
C GLN A 31 -22.15 13.20 -0.55
N GLY A 32 -22.10 13.36 0.78
CA GLY A 32 -23.25 13.29 1.67
C GLY A 32 -23.61 11.85 2.11
N HIS A 33 -22.69 10.90 2.00
CA HIS A 33 -22.86 9.55 2.56
C HIS A 33 -22.50 9.54 4.05
N GLU A 34 -23.11 8.65 4.82
CA GLU A 34 -22.77 8.39 6.23
C GLU A 34 -21.76 7.25 6.28
N ILE A 35 -20.60 7.51 6.86
CA ILE A 35 -19.46 6.59 6.84
C ILE A 35 -19.11 6.18 8.26
N HIS A 36 -19.00 4.88 8.48
CA HIS A 36 -18.51 4.26 9.68
C HIS A 36 -17.21 3.49 9.38
N LEU A 37 -16.25 3.54 10.30
CA LEU A 37 -15.01 2.78 10.24
C LEU A 37 -14.96 1.82 11.42
N LEU A 38 -14.85 0.52 11.18
CA LEU A 38 -14.51 -0.47 12.23
C LEU A 38 -13.01 -0.77 12.08
N GLU A 39 -12.20 -0.28 13.01
CA GLU A 39 -10.76 -0.44 13.00
C GLU A 39 -10.31 -1.48 14.03
N LEU A 40 -9.71 -2.56 13.51
CA LEU A 40 -9.06 -3.59 14.31
C LEU A 40 -7.64 -3.13 14.61
N TRP A 41 -7.21 -3.13 15.88
CA TRP A 41 -5.93 -2.61 16.28
C TRP A 41 -5.23 -3.45 17.36
N ASP A 42 -3.94 -3.19 17.61
CA ASP A 42 -3.07 -4.00 18.49
C ASP A 42 -3.30 -3.78 19.99
N GLY A 43 -4.10 -2.81 20.39
CA GLY A 43 -4.36 -2.46 21.78
C GLY A 43 -3.33 -1.52 22.42
N GLU A 44 -2.24 -1.15 21.72
CA GLU A 44 -1.22 -0.21 22.23
C GLU A 44 -1.15 1.10 21.43
N ASN A 45 -1.23 0.97 20.10
CA ASN A 45 -1.14 2.10 19.19
C ASN A 45 -2.52 2.38 18.62
N PRO A 46 -3.30 3.28 19.21
CA PRO A 46 -4.68 3.55 18.77
C PRO A 46 -4.66 3.98 17.29
N PRO A 47 -5.70 3.61 16.53
CA PRO A 47 -5.85 4.08 15.17
C PRO A 47 -5.82 5.60 15.11
N PRO A 48 -5.32 6.19 14.02
CA PRO A 48 -5.40 7.64 13.83
C PRO A 48 -6.85 8.11 13.86
N ALA A 49 -7.05 9.40 14.12
CA ALA A 49 -8.38 10.00 14.06
C ALA A 49 -9.01 9.72 12.68
N PRO A 50 -10.31 9.38 12.65
CA PRO A 50 -11.01 9.12 11.39
C PRO A 50 -11.16 10.41 10.57
N PRO A 51 -11.48 10.31 9.29
CA PRO A 51 -11.88 11.46 8.50
C PRO A 51 -13.00 12.25 9.17
N ALA A 52 -12.93 13.58 9.07
CA ALA A 52 -13.93 14.47 9.70
C ALA A 52 -15.35 14.13 9.21
N GLY A 53 -16.24 13.79 10.15
CA GLY A 53 -17.61 13.36 9.86
C GLY A 53 -17.81 11.85 9.80
N ALA A 54 -16.76 11.04 9.83
CA ALA A 54 -16.89 9.60 9.96
C ALA A 54 -17.06 9.16 11.42
N SER A 55 -17.86 8.13 11.65
CA SER A 55 -18.00 7.46 12.95
C SER A 55 -16.92 6.38 13.10
N GLN A 56 -16.14 6.42 14.18
CA GLN A 56 -15.08 5.44 14.43
C GLN A 56 -15.53 4.43 15.51
N HIS A 57 -15.39 3.15 15.17
CA HIS A 57 -15.53 2.02 16.09
C HIS A 57 -14.20 1.29 16.16
N THR A 58 -13.80 0.81 17.33
CA THR A 58 -12.50 0.15 17.49
C THR A 58 -12.64 -1.19 18.17
N LEU A 59 -11.81 -2.16 17.76
CA LEU A 59 -11.74 -3.49 18.37
C LEU A 59 -10.28 -3.88 18.60
N ALA A 60 -9.89 -4.05 19.88
CA ALA A 60 -8.52 -4.30 20.26
C ALA A 60 -8.16 -5.81 20.31
N PHE A 61 -6.96 -6.16 19.80
CA PHE A 61 -6.42 -7.53 19.75
C PHE A 61 -5.02 -7.64 20.38
N ALA A 62 -4.85 -7.10 21.58
CA ALA A 62 -3.58 -7.12 22.31
C ALA A 62 -2.98 -8.54 22.48
N ASP A 63 -3.83 -9.55 22.65
CA ASP A 63 -3.40 -10.95 22.83
C ASP A 63 -2.73 -11.54 21.58
N GLU A 64 -3.25 -11.22 20.39
CA GLU A 64 -2.67 -11.70 19.13
C GLU A 64 -1.30 -11.06 18.86
N ARG A 65 -1.13 -9.80 19.21
CA ARG A 65 0.16 -9.11 19.12
C ARG A 65 1.21 -9.77 20.02
N LEU A 66 0.86 -10.07 21.27
CA LEU A 66 1.77 -10.75 22.21
C LEU A 66 2.18 -12.14 21.68
N MET A 67 1.24 -12.86 21.07
CA MET A 67 1.51 -14.15 20.43
C MET A 67 2.47 -13.99 19.22
N ASN A 68 2.19 -13.07 18.31
CA ASN A 68 3.02 -12.83 17.13
C ASN A 68 4.42 -12.36 17.51
N HIS A 69 4.53 -11.42 18.44
CA HIS A 69 5.83 -10.94 18.95
C HIS A 69 6.65 -12.06 19.61
N ALA A 70 6.03 -12.95 20.38
CA ALA A 70 6.69 -14.10 20.98
C ALA A 70 7.19 -15.11 19.92
N LEU A 71 6.43 -15.31 18.84
CA LEU A 71 6.78 -16.20 17.74
C LEU A 71 7.88 -15.61 16.83
N GLU A 72 7.77 -14.31 16.47
CA GLU A 72 8.73 -13.63 15.60
C GLU A 72 10.10 -13.44 16.25
N ASN A 73 10.14 -13.00 17.50
CA ASN A 73 11.41 -12.84 18.22
C ASN A 73 12.10 -14.20 18.47
N GLY A 74 11.33 -15.26 18.58
CA GLY A 74 11.85 -16.63 18.58
C GLY A 74 12.51 -17.04 17.25
N ALA A 75 11.97 -16.61 16.11
CA ALA A 75 12.48 -16.93 14.78
C ALA A 75 13.78 -16.17 14.44
N LYS A 76 13.82 -14.86 14.71
CA LYS A 76 15.00 -14.02 14.46
C LYS A 76 16.22 -14.35 15.32
N ALA A 77 16.02 -14.91 16.52
CA ALA A 77 17.09 -15.22 17.46
C ALA A 77 17.68 -16.65 17.30
N GLY A 78 17.27 -17.45 16.30
CA GLY A 78 17.71 -18.84 16.18
C GLY A 78 17.36 -19.71 17.40
N SER A 79 16.44 -19.24 18.25
CA SER A 79 16.10 -19.88 19.51
C SER A 79 15.42 -21.24 19.27
N PRO A 80 15.82 -22.32 19.98
CA PRO A 80 15.20 -23.61 19.83
C PRO A 80 13.71 -23.59 20.21
N VAL A 81 12.91 -24.42 19.54
CA VAL A 81 11.46 -24.55 19.71
C VAL A 81 10.98 -24.58 21.17
N PRO A 82 11.69 -25.24 22.14
CA PRO A 82 11.29 -25.24 23.54
C PRO A 82 11.30 -23.86 24.21
N LEU A 83 12.23 -22.96 23.82
CA LEU A 83 12.29 -21.61 24.39
C LEU A 83 11.13 -20.72 23.89
N ARG A 84 10.66 -20.97 22.67
CA ARG A 84 9.48 -20.29 22.10
C ARG A 84 8.21 -20.67 22.84
N LEU A 85 8.06 -21.97 23.15
CA LEU A 85 6.93 -22.50 23.93
C LEU A 85 6.94 -21.99 25.37
N LEU A 86 8.12 -21.89 26.01
CA LEU A 86 8.26 -21.34 27.36
C LEU A 86 7.90 -19.82 27.43
N ARG A 87 8.30 -19.05 26.43
CA ARG A 87 7.90 -17.63 26.35
C ARG A 87 6.39 -17.47 26.08
N LEU A 88 5.82 -18.33 25.23
CA LEU A 88 4.37 -18.36 25.04
C LEU A 88 3.62 -18.72 26.34
N ALA A 89 4.16 -19.71 27.09
CA ALA A 89 3.57 -20.15 28.36
C ALA A 89 3.58 -19.07 29.46
N ALA A 90 4.46 -18.08 29.36
CA ALA A 90 4.48 -16.92 30.26
C ALA A 90 3.30 -15.95 30.04
N HIS A 91 2.57 -16.11 28.92
CA HIS A 91 1.41 -15.27 28.56
C HIS A 91 0.17 -16.15 28.35
N PRO A 92 -0.67 -16.41 29.40
CA PRO A 92 -1.82 -17.31 29.30
C PRO A 92 -2.83 -16.93 28.23
N THR A 93 -3.01 -15.64 27.98
CA THR A 93 -3.89 -15.12 26.93
C THR A 93 -3.35 -15.44 25.52
N ALA A 94 -2.04 -15.36 25.32
CA ALA A 94 -1.39 -15.75 24.06
C ALA A 94 -1.47 -17.26 23.81
N VAL A 95 -1.39 -18.09 24.87
CA VAL A 95 -1.61 -19.55 24.79
C VAL A 95 -3.05 -19.86 24.39
N ALA A 96 -4.02 -19.16 24.97
CA ALA A 96 -5.44 -19.32 24.63
C ALA A 96 -5.71 -18.91 23.17
N ALA A 97 -5.09 -17.82 22.67
CA ALA A 97 -5.18 -17.37 21.29
C ALA A 97 -4.57 -18.41 20.33
N ALA A 98 -3.37 -18.92 20.65
CA ALA A 98 -2.71 -19.96 19.87
C ALA A 98 -3.54 -21.26 19.83
N PHE A 99 -4.11 -21.68 20.95
CA PHE A 99 -4.98 -22.85 21.01
C PHE A 99 -6.22 -22.68 20.13
N ARG A 100 -6.89 -21.54 20.22
CA ARG A 100 -8.06 -21.26 19.37
C ARG A 100 -7.70 -21.26 17.88
N GLN A 101 -6.58 -20.69 17.52
CA GLN A 101 -6.13 -20.63 16.12
C GLN A 101 -5.72 -21.99 15.58
N LEU A 102 -4.97 -22.80 16.36
CA LEU A 102 -4.38 -24.04 15.90
C LEU A 102 -5.31 -25.25 16.06
N VAL A 103 -6.12 -25.29 17.13
CA VAL A 103 -6.97 -26.43 17.46
C VAL A 103 -8.41 -26.23 17.04
N LEU A 104 -8.97 -25.04 17.31
CA LEU A 104 -10.38 -24.77 16.99
C LEU A 104 -10.57 -24.17 15.58
N HIS A 105 -9.49 -23.88 14.86
CA HIS A 105 -9.52 -23.19 13.54
C HIS A 105 -10.42 -21.95 13.51
N ALA A 106 -10.65 -21.34 14.68
CA ALA A 106 -11.50 -20.16 14.87
C ALA A 106 -10.65 -19.01 15.43
N PRO A 107 -9.85 -18.32 14.60
CA PRO A 107 -9.04 -17.20 15.06
C PRO A 107 -9.94 -16.14 15.71
N ARG A 108 -9.57 -15.70 16.91
CA ARG A 108 -10.35 -14.73 17.70
C ARG A 108 -10.69 -13.50 16.89
N ARG A 109 -9.73 -12.98 16.13
CA ARG A 109 -9.89 -11.81 15.28
C ARG A 109 -11.07 -11.96 14.30
N THR A 110 -11.18 -13.11 13.63
CA THR A 110 -12.28 -13.37 12.69
C THR A 110 -13.62 -13.45 13.39
N VAL A 111 -13.70 -14.16 14.54
CA VAL A 111 -14.96 -14.37 15.29
C VAL A 111 -15.44 -13.07 15.92
N ASP A 112 -14.55 -12.33 16.58
CA ASP A 112 -14.93 -11.11 17.28
C ASP A 112 -15.24 -9.98 16.29
N SER A 113 -14.50 -9.88 15.18
CA SER A 113 -14.81 -8.93 14.09
C SER A 113 -16.17 -9.21 13.47
N ARG A 114 -16.51 -10.48 13.24
CA ARG A 114 -17.83 -10.86 12.74
C ARG A 114 -18.92 -10.38 13.68
N ARG A 115 -18.82 -10.68 14.98
CA ARG A 115 -19.81 -10.28 15.98
C ARG A 115 -19.97 -8.77 16.05
N GLU A 116 -18.87 -8.04 15.95
CA GLU A 116 -18.91 -6.58 16.00
C GLU A 116 -19.55 -6.00 14.73
N MET A 117 -19.27 -6.54 13.54
CA MET A 117 -19.97 -6.16 12.31
C MET A 117 -21.48 -6.41 12.42
N GLU A 118 -21.90 -7.59 12.91
CA GLU A 118 -23.31 -7.94 13.10
C GLU A 118 -24.00 -7.02 14.13
N ARG A 119 -23.30 -6.66 15.22
CA ARG A 119 -23.81 -5.72 16.24
C ARG A 119 -24.01 -4.32 15.64
N LEU A 120 -23.00 -3.82 14.92
CA LEU A 120 -23.05 -2.50 14.28
C LEU A 120 -24.12 -2.46 13.18
N ASP A 121 -24.26 -3.52 12.39
CA ASP A 121 -25.31 -3.60 11.37
C ASP A 121 -26.71 -3.61 11.96
N ALA A 122 -26.91 -4.32 13.07
CA ALA A 122 -28.19 -4.31 13.80
C ALA A 122 -28.54 -2.93 14.38
N GLU A 123 -27.53 -2.14 14.76
CA GLU A 123 -27.70 -0.80 15.31
C GLU A 123 -27.90 0.27 14.22
N PHE A 124 -27.10 0.22 13.18
CA PHE A 124 -27.05 1.29 12.18
C PHE A 124 -27.74 0.96 10.85
N HIS A 125 -28.01 -0.31 10.54
CA HIS A 125 -28.64 -0.76 9.28
C HIS A 125 -27.87 -0.27 8.05
N PHE A 126 -26.65 -0.79 7.82
CA PHE A 126 -25.81 -0.38 6.73
C PHE A 126 -26.37 -0.80 5.37
N ASP A 127 -26.30 0.09 4.37
CA ASP A 127 -26.53 -0.26 2.97
C ASP A 127 -25.45 -1.20 2.43
N ALA A 128 -24.20 -1.04 2.95
CA ALA A 128 -23.08 -1.90 2.60
C ALA A 128 -22.04 -1.99 3.73
N VAL A 129 -21.40 -3.17 3.84
CA VAL A 129 -20.22 -3.42 4.66
C VAL A 129 -19.07 -3.83 3.76
N CYS A 130 -17.97 -3.10 3.80
CA CYS A 130 -16.80 -3.31 2.95
C CYS A 130 -15.58 -3.75 3.76
N ALA A 131 -15.12 -4.99 3.57
CA ALA A 131 -13.84 -5.45 4.10
C ALA A 131 -12.69 -4.99 3.19
N VAL A 132 -11.71 -4.29 3.76
CA VAL A 132 -10.52 -3.79 3.05
C VAL A 132 -9.35 -4.76 3.27
N CYS A 133 -8.76 -5.27 2.20
CA CYS A 133 -7.74 -6.33 2.21
C CYS A 133 -6.49 -5.91 1.41
N ALA A 134 -5.26 -6.31 1.80
CA ALA A 134 -4.95 -7.21 2.90
C ALA A 134 -4.83 -6.47 4.25
N PRO A 135 -4.88 -7.16 5.43
CA PRO A 135 -5.05 -8.61 5.61
C PRO A 135 -6.46 -9.14 5.33
N TYR A 136 -6.58 -10.44 4.99
CA TYR A 136 -7.87 -11.06 4.59
C TYR A 136 -8.76 -11.53 5.74
N ARG A 137 -8.33 -11.37 6.98
CA ARG A 137 -9.11 -11.81 8.16
C ARG A 137 -10.44 -11.06 8.27
N THR A 138 -10.47 -9.79 7.88
CA THR A 138 -11.70 -8.98 7.79
C THR A 138 -12.67 -9.53 6.75
N ALA A 139 -12.16 -9.95 5.59
CA ALA A 139 -12.97 -10.58 4.54
C ALA A 139 -13.58 -11.91 5.00
N PHE A 140 -12.80 -12.77 5.67
CA PHE A 140 -13.31 -14.03 6.22
C PHE A 140 -14.31 -13.81 7.37
N ALA A 141 -14.17 -12.74 8.12
CA ALA A 141 -15.16 -12.35 9.12
C ALA A 141 -16.46 -11.88 8.44
N LEU A 142 -16.37 -11.06 7.39
CA LEU A 142 -17.52 -10.57 6.62
C LEU A 142 -18.24 -11.72 5.88
N GLU A 143 -17.48 -12.69 5.32
CA GLU A 143 -18.03 -13.89 4.71
C GLU A 143 -19.04 -14.59 5.64
N ALA A 144 -18.64 -14.78 6.91
CA ALA A 144 -19.42 -15.49 7.92
C ALA A 144 -20.48 -14.62 8.63
N ALA A 145 -20.42 -13.30 8.49
CA ALA A 145 -21.32 -12.36 9.16
C ALA A 145 -22.73 -12.37 8.55
N GLN A 146 -23.76 -12.18 9.38
CA GLN A 146 -25.13 -11.93 8.94
C GLN A 146 -25.34 -10.42 8.82
N ILE A 147 -25.32 -9.89 7.61
CA ILE A 147 -25.44 -8.46 7.30
C ILE A 147 -26.68 -8.24 6.44
N GLY A 148 -27.47 -7.21 6.77
CA GLY A 148 -28.69 -6.85 6.04
C GLY A 148 -28.44 -6.17 4.70
N GLY A 149 -27.37 -5.39 4.61
CA GLY A 149 -26.92 -4.71 3.38
C GLY A 149 -25.99 -5.57 2.52
N LYS A 150 -25.37 -4.95 1.52
CA LYS A 150 -24.41 -5.62 0.63
C LYS A 150 -23.09 -5.91 1.30
N LYS A 151 -22.52 -7.07 1.02
CA LYS A 151 -21.17 -7.45 1.40
C LYS A 151 -20.19 -7.11 0.30
N LEU A 152 -19.28 -6.19 0.57
CA LEU A 152 -18.28 -5.71 -0.37
C LEU A 152 -16.88 -6.13 0.08
N LEU A 153 -16.04 -6.45 -0.87
CA LEU A 153 -14.62 -6.75 -0.65
C LEU A 153 -13.78 -5.76 -1.45
N TRP A 154 -12.82 -5.10 -0.81
CA TRP A 154 -11.82 -4.30 -1.54
C TRP A 154 -10.45 -4.96 -1.45
N GLN A 155 -10.08 -5.66 -2.52
CA GLN A 155 -8.81 -6.35 -2.67
C GLN A 155 -7.76 -5.40 -3.25
N LEU A 156 -7.03 -4.71 -2.38
CA LEU A 156 -5.89 -3.87 -2.77
C LEU A 156 -4.66 -4.73 -3.12
N ASP A 157 -4.57 -5.92 -2.52
CA ASP A 157 -3.63 -6.98 -2.87
C ASP A 157 -4.42 -8.25 -3.16
N PRO A 158 -4.12 -9.00 -4.25
CA PRO A 158 -4.84 -10.23 -4.57
C PRO A 158 -4.62 -11.29 -3.47
N TYR A 159 -5.58 -12.21 -3.27
CA TYR A 159 -5.42 -13.27 -2.28
C TYR A 159 -4.57 -14.42 -2.82
N ALA A 160 -5.06 -15.10 -3.86
CA ALA A 160 -4.44 -16.34 -4.32
C ALA A 160 -3.15 -16.13 -5.12
N SER A 161 -3.07 -15.06 -5.91
CA SER A 161 -1.91 -14.75 -6.76
C SER A 161 -0.87 -13.85 -6.10
N ASN A 162 -1.06 -13.45 -4.84
CA ASN A 162 -0.05 -12.65 -4.13
C ASN A 162 1.24 -13.46 -3.96
N LYS A 163 2.38 -12.82 -4.27
CA LYS A 163 3.71 -13.45 -4.20
C LYS A 163 4.42 -13.19 -2.87
N ASP A 164 3.91 -12.28 -2.03
CA ASP A 164 4.53 -11.87 -0.78
C ASP A 164 4.12 -12.74 0.41
N TYR A 165 2.99 -13.45 0.33
CA TYR A 165 2.52 -14.30 1.41
C TYR A 165 1.86 -15.59 0.88
N THR A 166 1.83 -16.59 1.74
CA THR A 166 1.13 -17.84 1.42
C THR A 166 -0.38 -17.66 1.65
N ALA A 167 -1.18 -17.86 0.61
CA ALA A 167 -2.64 -17.86 0.68
C ALA A 167 -3.17 -19.28 0.89
N PRO A 168 -3.57 -19.67 2.13
CA PRO A 168 -4.10 -21.01 2.37
C PRO A 168 -5.33 -21.30 1.51
N GLY A 169 -5.31 -22.41 0.77
CA GLY A 169 -6.38 -22.80 -0.16
C GLY A 169 -6.38 -22.07 -1.50
N GLY A 170 -5.53 -21.05 -1.68
CA GLY A 170 -5.32 -20.36 -2.96
C GLY A 170 -6.63 -19.94 -3.65
N TYR A 171 -6.72 -20.16 -4.95
CA TYR A 171 -7.89 -19.81 -5.76
C TYR A 171 -9.20 -20.51 -5.34
N VAL A 172 -9.12 -21.71 -4.77
CA VAL A 172 -10.32 -22.42 -4.26
C VAL A 172 -10.92 -21.61 -3.10
N ARG A 173 -10.07 -21.18 -2.17
CA ARG A 173 -10.52 -20.40 -1.00
C ARG A 173 -11.04 -19.01 -1.40
N GLU A 174 -10.39 -18.37 -2.34
CA GLU A 174 -10.85 -17.08 -2.89
C GLU A 174 -12.20 -17.25 -3.59
N GLY A 175 -12.40 -18.30 -4.39
CA GLY A 175 -13.69 -18.63 -4.99
C GLY A 175 -14.80 -18.85 -3.96
N GLN A 176 -14.50 -19.54 -2.84
CA GLN A 176 -15.45 -19.72 -1.74
C GLN A 176 -15.85 -18.37 -1.11
N LEU A 177 -14.89 -17.48 -0.84
CA LEU A 177 -15.15 -16.14 -0.34
C LEU A 177 -16.09 -15.38 -1.28
N LEU A 178 -15.83 -15.41 -2.58
CA LEU A 178 -16.64 -14.73 -3.60
C LEU A 178 -18.08 -15.27 -3.72
N GLN A 179 -18.40 -16.48 -3.20
CA GLN A 179 -19.78 -16.96 -3.17
C GLN A 179 -20.68 -16.05 -2.33
N THR A 180 -20.17 -15.55 -1.22
CA THR A 180 -20.94 -14.78 -0.23
C THR A 180 -20.80 -13.26 -0.40
N ILE A 181 -19.80 -12.80 -1.15
CA ILE A 181 -19.58 -11.38 -1.44
C ILE A 181 -20.43 -10.95 -2.64
N ASP A 182 -21.08 -9.79 -2.55
CA ASP A 182 -21.89 -9.22 -3.63
C ASP A 182 -21.03 -8.58 -4.72
N THR A 183 -20.01 -7.80 -4.30
CA THR A 183 -19.03 -7.18 -5.22
C THR A 183 -17.64 -7.21 -4.60
N ALA A 184 -16.65 -7.66 -5.38
CA ALA A 184 -15.24 -7.51 -5.06
C ALA A 184 -14.62 -6.42 -5.95
N PHE A 185 -14.11 -5.37 -5.32
CA PHE A 185 -13.28 -4.37 -5.97
C PHE A 185 -11.85 -4.85 -6.03
N ILE A 186 -11.27 -4.91 -7.23
CA ILE A 186 -9.93 -5.45 -7.47
C ILE A 186 -9.05 -4.40 -8.14
N THR A 187 -7.74 -4.58 -8.02
CA THR A 187 -6.77 -3.80 -8.80
C THR A 187 -6.72 -4.29 -10.25
N PRO A 188 -6.29 -3.45 -11.21
CA PRO A 188 -6.12 -3.86 -12.62
C PRO A 188 -5.24 -5.11 -12.78
N GLN A 189 -4.23 -5.30 -11.91
CA GLN A 189 -3.28 -6.42 -11.96
C GLN A 189 -3.90 -7.76 -11.59
N ALA A 190 -4.98 -7.76 -10.81
CA ALA A 190 -5.72 -8.97 -10.49
C ALA A 190 -6.70 -9.40 -11.58
N LEU A 191 -7.02 -8.51 -12.52
CA LEU A 191 -8.04 -8.74 -13.56
C LEU A 191 -7.79 -10.01 -14.41
N PRO A 192 -6.55 -10.37 -14.80
CA PRO A 192 -6.30 -11.60 -15.55
C PRO A 192 -6.78 -12.88 -14.87
N ASP A 193 -6.77 -12.93 -13.53
CA ASP A 193 -7.29 -14.08 -12.78
C ASP A 193 -8.79 -14.28 -13.02
N TYR A 194 -9.51 -13.21 -13.33
CA TYR A 194 -10.96 -13.16 -13.59
C TYR A 194 -11.33 -13.11 -15.08
N GLU A 195 -10.38 -12.83 -15.98
CA GLU A 195 -10.59 -12.77 -17.44
C GLU A 195 -9.89 -13.95 -18.13
N GLY A 196 -10.39 -15.16 -17.92
CA GLY A 196 -9.82 -16.39 -18.48
C GLY A 196 -8.88 -17.13 -17.52
N GLY A 197 -8.63 -16.59 -16.33
CA GLY A 197 -7.87 -17.22 -15.26
C GLY A 197 -8.72 -18.13 -14.34
N PRO A 198 -8.13 -18.59 -13.23
CA PRO A 198 -8.78 -19.56 -12.31
C PRO A 198 -10.09 -19.06 -11.69
N LEU A 199 -10.32 -17.73 -11.64
CA LEU A 199 -11.52 -17.12 -11.06
C LEU A 199 -12.50 -16.58 -12.11
N SER A 200 -12.39 -17.01 -13.37
CA SER A 200 -13.21 -16.49 -14.49
C SER A 200 -14.72 -16.67 -14.28
N SER A 201 -15.17 -17.70 -13.57
CA SER A 201 -16.58 -17.88 -13.18
C SER A 201 -17.12 -16.76 -12.29
N TRP A 202 -16.26 -15.99 -11.64
CA TRP A 202 -16.62 -14.88 -10.74
C TRP A 202 -16.51 -13.51 -11.40
N ARG A 203 -16.20 -13.44 -12.72
CA ARG A 203 -16.00 -12.16 -13.44
C ARG A 203 -17.15 -11.17 -13.25
N GLY A 204 -18.40 -11.66 -13.16
CA GLY A 204 -19.58 -10.82 -12.94
C GLY A 204 -19.67 -10.14 -11.58
N LYS A 205 -18.94 -10.64 -10.58
CA LYS A 205 -18.90 -10.09 -9.23
C LYS A 205 -17.75 -9.10 -9.00
N VAL A 206 -16.81 -8.97 -9.94
CA VAL A 206 -15.67 -8.09 -9.75
C VAL A 206 -15.79 -6.78 -10.51
N GLN A 207 -15.27 -5.73 -9.91
CA GLN A 207 -15.14 -4.40 -10.47
C GLN A 207 -13.71 -3.92 -10.27
N VAL A 208 -13.04 -3.52 -11.34
CA VAL A 208 -11.75 -2.82 -11.21
C VAL A 208 -12.00 -1.47 -10.53
N LEU A 209 -11.24 -1.19 -9.47
CA LEU A 209 -11.28 0.05 -8.73
C LEU A 209 -9.87 0.62 -8.60
N GLY A 210 -9.67 1.85 -9.01
CA GLY A 210 -8.42 2.56 -8.82
C GLY A 210 -8.20 2.98 -7.37
N PHE A 211 -7.04 3.58 -7.12
CA PHE A 211 -6.70 4.15 -5.81
C PHE A 211 -7.12 5.63 -5.77
N PRO A 212 -7.80 6.10 -4.71
CA PRO A 212 -8.24 7.50 -4.60
C PRO A 212 -7.07 8.42 -4.17
N VAL A 213 -5.97 8.42 -4.91
CA VAL A 213 -4.71 9.06 -4.51
C VAL A 213 -4.16 10.07 -5.51
N LEU A 214 -4.79 10.19 -6.68
CA LEU A 214 -4.41 11.20 -7.65
C LEU A 214 -4.95 12.56 -7.19
N LEU A 215 -4.11 13.28 -6.45
CA LEU A 215 -4.42 14.58 -5.86
C LEU A 215 -3.45 15.64 -6.40
N PRO A 216 -3.88 16.92 -6.49
CA PRO A 216 -2.99 17.99 -6.92
C PRO A 216 -1.83 18.17 -5.93
N GLY A 217 -0.62 18.35 -6.45
CA GLY A 217 0.52 18.75 -5.66
C GLY A 217 0.46 20.22 -5.26
N GLY A 218 1.18 20.56 -4.19
CA GLY A 218 1.45 21.95 -3.82
C GLY A 218 2.60 22.56 -4.64
N PRO A 219 2.77 23.90 -4.57
CA PRO A 219 3.90 24.57 -5.17
C PRO A 219 5.22 24.11 -4.53
N VAL A 220 6.26 23.98 -5.33
CA VAL A 220 7.61 23.74 -4.81
C VAL A 220 8.17 25.04 -4.22
N PRO A 221 8.58 25.05 -2.93
CA PRO A 221 9.25 26.21 -2.35
C PRO A 221 10.54 26.54 -3.13
N ALA A 222 10.84 27.81 -3.30
CA ALA A 222 12.06 28.24 -3.97
C ALA A 222 13.30 27.71 -3.21
N HIS A 223 14.24 27.13 -3.94
CA HIS A 223 15.51 26.62 -3.40
C HIS A 223 16.60 26.62 -4.48
N GLU A 224 17.84 26.37 -4.08
CA GLU A 224 18.95 26.17 -4.98
C GLU A 224 19.08 24.68 -5.36
N GLY A 225 19.62 24.44 -6.56
CA GLY A 225 19.88 23.09 -7.09
C GLY A 225 18.61 22.30 -7.45
N VAL A 226 18.79 21.02 -7.71
CA VAL A 226 17.74 20.06 -8.08
C VAL A 226 17.57 19.04 -6.96
N ARG A 227 16.37 18.85 -6.48
CA ARG A 227 16.03 17.87 -5.42
C ARG A 227 15.32 16.66 -6.02
N CYS A 228 16.01 15.50 -6.03
CA CYS A 228 15.44 14.23 -6.38
C CYS A 228 15.08 13.45 -5.11
N VAL A 229 13.82 13.07 -4.94
CA VAL A 229 13.30 12.51 -3.69
C VAL A 229 12.63 11.17 -3.92
N PHE A 230 13.04 10.20 -3.10
CA PHE A 230 12.36 8.92 -2.89
C PHE A 230 11.84 8.85 -1.44
N CYS A 231 10.58 8.49 -1.26
CA CYS A 231 10.02 8.15 0.04
C CYS A 231 9.39 6.76 0.00
N GLY A 232 10.00 5.79 0.70
CA GLY A 232 9.50 4.42 0.72
C GLY A 232 10.41 3.46 1.45
N SER A 233 9.88 2.27 1.77
CA SER A 233 10.68 1.20 2.35
C SER A 233 11.47 0.45 1.29
N LEU A 234 12.67 0.06 1.65
CA LEU A 234 13.53 -0.83 0.87
C LEU A 234 13.35 -2.26 1.37
N TYR A 235 13.40 -3.21 0.46
CA TYR A 235 13.26 -4.64 0.76
C TYR A 235 14.24 -5.42 -0.11
N PRO A 236 15.05 -6.31 0.47
CA PRO A 236 15.85 -7.24 -0.30
C PRO A 236 14.95 -8.04 -1.26
N THR A 237 15.44 -8.30 -2.47
CA THR A 237 14.75 -9.06 -3.53
C THR A 237 13.48 -8.43 -4.12
N LEU A 238 12.89 -7.43 -3.47
CA LEU A 238 11.69 -6.76 -3.97
C LEU A 238 12.00 -5.33 -4.48
N ARG A 239 12.65 -4.51 -3.66
CA ARG A 239 12.93 -3.10 -3.95
C ARG A 239 14.29 -2.69 -3.39
N GLU A 240 15.31 -2.84 -4.19
CA GLU A 240 16.70 -2.59 -3.84
C GLU A 240 17.16 -1.21 -4.33
N PRO A 241 18.00 -0.48 -3.56
CA PRO A 241 18.49 0.84 -3.95
C PRO A 241 19.74 0.79 -4.82
N ASP A 242 20.38 -0.38 -5.02
CA ASP A 242 21.73 -0.50 -5.61
C ASP A 242 21.83 0.20 -6.96
N PHE A 243 20.90 -0.09 -7.89
CA PHE A 243 20.90 0.55 -9.21
C PHE A 243 20.74 2.07 -9.12
N THR A 244 19.92 2.57 -8.18
CA THR A 244 19.77 4.00 -7.90
C THR A 244 21.10 4.61 -7.46
N LEU A 245 21.75 4.00 -6.50
CA LEU A 245 23.01 4.51 -5.92
C LEU A 245 24.14 4.51 -6.95
N GLU A 246 24.26 3.46 -7.73
CA GLU A 246 25.23 3.37 -8.84
C GLU A 246 24.98 4.46 -9.89
N LEU A 247 23.73 4.64 -10.32
CA LEU A 247 23.32 5.61 -11.33
C LEU A 247 23.63 7.05 -10.88
N PHE A 248 23.22 7.43 -9.66
CA PHE A 248 23.46 8.77 -9.14
C PHE A 248 24.95 9.02 -8.84
N THR A 249 25.68 7.98 -8.43
CA THR A 249 27.14 8.05 -8.25
C THR A 249 27.86 8.29 -9.58
N ALA A 250 27.45 7.60 -10.65
CA ALA A 250 28.01 7.78 -11.99
C ALA A 250 27.63 9.14 -12.60
N LEU A 251 26.38 9.60 -12.38
CA LEU A 251 25.92 10.92 -12.81
C LEU A 251 26.70 12.04 -12.13
N ASN A 252 26.91 11.95 -10.84
CA ASN A 252 27.65 12.87 -9.96
C ASN A 252 27.45 14.37 -10.25
N ALA A 253 26.22 14.78 -10.55
CA ALA A 253 25.88 16.17 -10.87
C ALA A 253 26.01 17.06 -9.60
N PRO A 254 26.77 18.20 -9.67
CA PRO A 254 27.13 18.96 -8.49
C PRO A 254 25.95 19.70 -7.83
N ASP A 255 24.93 20.02 -8.60
CA ASP A 255 23.71 20.75 -8.20
C ASP A 255 22.53 19.84 -7.88
N LEU A 256 22.70 18.49 -7.99
CA LEU A 256 21.65 17.52 -7.72
C LEU A 256 21.81 16.89 -6.34
N THR A 257 20.76 16.95 -5.54
CA THR A 257 20.65 16.26 -4.24
C THR A 257 19.71 15.06 -4.38
N LEU A 258 20.18 13.88 -4.00
CA LEU A 258 19.39 12.66 -3.86
C LEU A 258 18.99 12.47 -2.39
N THR A 259 17.71 12.54 -2.10
CA THR A 259 17.18 12.21 -0.77
C THR A 259 16.36 10.93 -0.84
N MET A 260 16.73 9.95 -0.02
CA MET A 260 16.02 8.67 0.07
C MET A 260 15.55 8.43 1.51
N ALA A 261 14.28 8.75 1.77
CA ALA A 261 13.63 8.58 3.07
C ALA A 261 12.92 7.22 3.15
N GLY A 262 13.10 6.52 4.28
CA GLY A 262 12.47 5.24 4.53
C GLY A 262 13.31 4.29 5.37
N ARG A 263 12.79 3.09 5.58
CA ARG A 263 13.45 2.01 6.35
C ARG A 263 13.99 0.92 5.42
N GLY A 264 14.71 -0.04 6.00
CA GLY A 264 15.22 -1.23 5.29
C GLY A 264 16.59 -1.01 4.67
N TRP A 265 17.42 -0.13 5.25
CA TRP A 265 18.77 0.17 4.77
C TRP A 265 19.81 -0.86 5.19
N GLU A 266 19.56 -1.63 6.24
CA GLU A 266 20.54 -2.53 6.87
C GLU A 266 21.25 -3.47 5.88
N PRO A 267 20.54 -4.11 4.90
CA PRO A 267 21.20 -4.96 3.92
C PRO A 267 22.02 -4.19 2.87
N PHE A 268 21.78 -2.89 2.71
CA PHE A 268 22.34 -2.03 1.67
C PHE A 268 23.35 -1.01 2.18
N GLU A 269 23.75 -1.10 3.45
CA GLU A 269 24.61 -0.10 4.10
C GLU A 269 25.94 0.07 3.39
N ALA A 270 26.56 -1.01 2.92
CA ALA A 270 27.83 -0.94 2.19
C ALA A 270 27.68 -0.18 0.84
N ALA A 271 26.58 -0.36 0.11
CA ALA A 271 26.31 0.38 -1.11
C ALA A 271 26.04 1.87 -0.80
N ALA A 272 25.27 2.14 0.25
CA ALA A 272 24.98 3.49 0.69
C ALA A 272 26.26 4.26 1.12
N GLN A 273 27.20 3.61 1.82
CA GLN A 273 28.48 4.21 2.19
C GLN A 273 29.35 4.52 0.98
N ARG A 274 29.39 3.65 -0.03
CA ARG A 274 30.10 3.95 -1.30
C ARG A 274 29.50 5.18 -1.99
N ALA A 275 28.19 5.24 -2.10
CA ALA A 275 27.51 6.40 -2.71
C ALA A 275 27.76 7.68 -1.90
N GLN A 276 27.71 7.61 -0.56
CA GLN A 276 28.02 8.73 0.32
C GLN A 276 29.44 9.23 0.14
N GLY A 277 30.41 8.34 -0.10
CA GLY A 277 31.82 8.69 -0.36
C GLY A 277 32.01 9.53 -1.64
N VAL A 278 31.15 9.35 -2.66
CA VAL A 278 31.22 10.10 -3.92
C VAL A 278 30.33 11.35 -3.87
N LEU A 279 29.10 11.20 -3.40
CA LEU A 279 28.09 12.27 -3.43
C LEU A 279 28.21 13.24 -2.25
N GLY A 280 28.84 12.83 -1.15
CA GLY A 280 29.01 13.67 0.03
C GLY A 280 27.65 14.14 0.59
N ALA A 281 27.54 15.42 0.92
CA ALA A 281 26.31 16.01 1.46
C ALA A 281 25.10 15.97 0.50
N ARG A 282 25.31 15.67 -0.77
CA ARG A 282 24.25 15.56 -1.79
C ARG A 282 23.48 14.23 -1.71
N PHE A 283 23.92 13.26 -0.93
CA PHE A 283 23.16 12.05 -0.63
C PHE A 283 22.63 12.10 0.79
N VAL A 284 21.32 12.19 0.95
CA VAL A 284 20.63 12.40 2.23
C VAL A 284 19.75 11.20 2.56
N ARG A 285 19.93 10.61 3.74
CA ARG A 285 19.15 9.48 4.26
C ARG A 285 18.53 9.87 5.61
N PRO A 286 17.35 10.52 5.64
CA PRO A 286 16.75 10.93 6.91
C PRO A 286 16.14 9.77 7.72
N GLY A 287 16.16 8.54 7.19
CA GLY A 287 15.50 7.40 7.81
C GLY A 287 13.99 7.42 7.60
N LEU A 288 13.25 6.71 8.47
CA LEU A 288 11.79 6.69 8.45
C LEU A 288 11.25 8.03 8.97
N LEU A 289 10.47 8.70 8.15
CA LEU A 289 9.82 9.96 8.49
C LEU A 289 8.35 9.76 8.86
N PRO A 290 7.79 10.59 9.77
CA PRO A 290 6.35 10.71 9.94
C PRO A 290 5.66 11.07 8.60
N PRO A 291 4.39 10.68 8.39
CA PRO A 291 3.69 10.91 7.11
C PRO A 291 3.69 12.36 6.66
N GLU A 292 3.50 13.31 7.56
CA GLU A 292 3.51 14.75 7.25
C GLU A 292 4.90 15.21 6.77
N LYS A 293 5.97 14.73 7.41
CA LYS A 293 7.36 15.08 7.00
C LYS A 293 7.75 14.43 5.67
N ALA A 294 7.25 13.21 5.40
CA ALA A 294 7.42 12.59 4.10
C ALA A 294 6.68 13.37 3.01
N ALA A 295 5.45 13.83 3.27
CA ALA A 295 4.69 14.66 2.36
C ALA A 295 5.34 16.05 2.11
N GLU A 296 5.89 16.69 3.15
CA GLU A 296 6.68 17.93 3.01
C GLU A 296 7.90 17.72 2.11
N LEU A 297 8.63 16.60 2.32
CA LEU A 297 9.81 16.26 1.52
C LEU A 297 9.44 16.01 0.05
N GLU A 298 8.37 15.26 -0.22
CA GLU A 298 7.86 15.02 -1.57
C GLU A 298 7.34 16.31 -2.22
N SER A 299 6.68 17.16 -1.45
CA SER A 299 6.22 18.49 -1.93
C SER A 299 7.38 19.40 -2.30
N GLY A 300 8.49 19.36 -1.56
CA GLY A 300 9.69 20.16 -1.83
C GLY A 300 10.61 19.58 -2.94
N ALA A 301 10.28 18.45 -3.54
CA ALA A 301 11.05 17.84 -4.61
C ALA A 301 10.80 18.52 -5.96
N ASP A 302 11.83 18.62 -6.81
CA ASP A 302 11.69 18.92 -8.23
C ASP A 302 11.40 17.66 -9.04
N ILE A 303 11.98 16.54 -8.60
CA ILE A 303 11.87 15.24 -9.26
C ILE A 303 11.50 14.22 -8.21
N LEU A 304 10.45 13.46 -8.49
CA LEU A 304 10.08 12.32 -7.68
C LEU A 304 10.71 11.05 -8.24
N LEU A 305 11.33 10.26 -7.37
CA LEU A 305 11.96 8.99 -7.72
C LEU A 305 11.05 7.83 -7.33
N SER A 306 10.77 6.96 -8.27
CA SER A 306 10.01 5.72 -8.07
C SER A 306 10.90 4.51 -8.36
N LEU A 307 10.95 3.57 -7.43
CA LEU A 307 11.63 2.30 -7.60
C LEU A 307 10.61 1.21 -7.94
N GLY A 308 10.82 0.53 -9.06
CA GLY A 308 10.03 -0.62 -9.46
C GLY A 308 10.17 -1.79 -8.47
N ASN A 309 9.12 -2.61 -8.39
CA ASN A 309 9.16 -3.87 -7.67
C ASN A 309 9.69 -4.99 -8.56
N ALA A 310 10.32 -6.01 -7.96
CA ALA A 310 10.72 -7.21 -8.68
C ALA A 310 9.52 -8.11 -9.06
N PHE A 311 8.32 -7.83 -8.54
CA PHE A 311 7.08 -8.55 -8.83
C PHE A 311 6.14 -7.72 -9.70
N ASP A 312 5.45 -8.39 -10.61
CA ASP A 312 4.57 -7.82 -11.63
C ASP A 312 3.09 -7.73 -11.22
N ASN A 313 2.73 -8.30 -10.07
CA ASN A 313 1.35 -8.38 -9.60
C ASN A 313 0.99 -7.41 -8.47
N GLN A 314 1.89 -6.50 -8.13
CA GLN A 314 1.67 -5.47 -7.11
C GLN A 314 1.81 -4.07 -7.70
N MET A 315 0.72 -3.31 -7.66
CA MET A 315 0.70 -1.92 -8.10
C MET A 315 1.06 -0.98 -6.94
N PRO A 316 2.18 -0.26 -7.00
CA PRO A 316 2.50 0.73 -5.99
C PRO A 316 1.56 1.93 -6.10
N SER A 317 0.61 2.07 -5.14
CA SER A 317 -0.33 3.20 -5.10
C SER A 317 0.36 4.57 -5.06
N LYS A 318 1.57 4.62 -4.52
CA LYS A 318 2.39 5.83 -4.42
C LYS A 318 2.74 6.44 -5.78
N LEU A 319 2.84 5.61 -6.83
CA LEU A 319 3.03 6.11 -8.19
C LEU A 319 1.94 7.16 -8.54
N PHE A 320 0.69 6.84 -8.29
CA PHE A 320 -0.42 7.74 -8.65
C PHE A 320 -0.46 9.00 -7.80
N SER A 321 -0.02 8.92 -6.53
CA SER A 321 0.21 10.12 -5.72
C SER A 321 1.29 11.01 -6.32
N TYR A 322 2.37 10.43 -6.83
CA TYR A 322 3.45 11.16 -7.49
C TYR A 322 2.98 11.78 -8.82
N LEU A 323 2.31 11.01 -9.66
CA LEU A 323 1.73 11.53 -10.91
C LEU A 323 0.80 12.71 -10.67
N GLY A 324 -0.06 12.64 -9.64
CA GLY A 324 -1.00 13.71 -9.27
C GLY A 324 -0.32 15.05 -8.99
N THR A 325 0.95 15.05 -8.55
CA THR A 325 1.70 16.28 -8.31
C THR A 325 2.05 17.07 -9.58
N GLY A 326 2.00 16.42 -10.74
CA GLY A 326 2.41 17.02 -12.02
C GLY A 326 3.94 17.10 -12.23
N LYS A 327 4.74 16.68 -11.25
CA LYS A 327 6.21 16.80 -11.26
C LYS A 327 6.88 15.79 -12.18
N PRO A 328 8.11 16.07 -12.66
CA PRO A 328 8.97 15.08 -13.31
C PRO A 328 9.13 13.83 -12.44
N LEU A 329 9.03 12.66 -13.07
CA LEU A 329 9.09 11.37 -12.41
C LEU A 329 10.17 10.48 -13.05
N LEU A 330 11.22 10.20 -12.29
CA LEU A 330 12.22 9.20 -12.65
C LEU A 330 11.77 7.84 -12.10
N HIS A 331 11.57 6.86 -12.97
CA HIS A 331 11.24 5.49 -12.58
C HIS A 331 12.36 4.52 -12.94
N LEU A 332 12.79 3.74 -11.96
CA LEU A 332 13.82 2.72 -12.12
C LEU A 332 13.17 1.34 -12.14
N ALA A 333 12.89 0.83 -13.34
CA ALA A 333 12.21 -0.44 -13.54
C ALA A 333 13.15 -1.62 -13.29
N VAL A 334 12.71 -2.62 -12.54
CA VAL A 334 13.44 -3.86 -12.26
C VAL A 334 13.13 -4.92 -13.32
N THR A 335 11.89 -4.99 -13.77
CA THR A 335 11.40 -5.97 -14.75
C THR A 335 10.77 -5.29 -15.97
N ASP A 336 10.68 -6.01 -17.08
CA ASP A 336 9.95 -5.53 -18.28
C ASP A 336 8.42 -5.65 -18.11
N THR A 337 7.97 -6.40 -17.14
CA THR A 337 6.56 -6.61 -16.78
C THR A 337 6.13 -5.74 -15.60
N ASP A 338 6.90 -4.70 -15.27
CA ASP A 338 6.53 -3.77 -14.20
C ASP A 338 5.14 -3.16 -14.51
N PRO A 339 4.16 -3.34 -13.61
CA PRO A 339 2.78 -2.92 -13.85
C PRO A 339 2.60 -1.40 -13.97
N THR A 340 3.62 -0.62 -13.62
CA THR A 340 3.60 0.85 -13.72
C THR A 340 3.91 1.36 -15.12
N LEU A 341 4.61 0.58 -15.95
CA LEU A 341 5.10 1.01 -17.28
C LEU A 341 3.98 1.53 -18.21
N PRO A 342 2.80 0.90 -18.32
CA PRO A 342 1.72 1.41 -19.16
C PRO A 342 1.20 2.79 -18.74
N TYR A 343 1.28 3.11 -17.45
CA TYR A 343 0.90 4.43 -16.91
C TYR A 343 2.00 5.46 -17.19
N LEU A 344 3.25 5.10 -16.92
CA LEU A 344 4.40 5.98 -17.15
C LEU A 344 4.59 6.34 -18.63
N ALA A 345 4.27 5.43 -19.54
CA ALA A 345 4.29 5.70 -20.98
C ALA A 345 3.34 6.81 -21.42
N LYS A 346 2.29 7.10 -20.64
CA LYS A 346 1.34 8.20 -20.89
C LYS A 346 1.76 9.53 -20.25
N TYR A 347 2.73 9.50 -19.32
CA TYR A 347 3.09 10.68 -18.54
C TYR A 347 4.25 11.44 -19.20
N PRO A 348 4.02 12.67 -19.74
CA PRO A 348 5.02 13.38 -20.56
C PRO A 348 6.33 13.70 -19.84
N LEU A 349 6.31 13.83 -18.50
CA LEU A 349 7.49 14.16 -17.70
C LEU A 349 8.11 12.92 -17.02
N ALA A 350 7.83 11.70 -17.50
CA ALA A 350 8.45 10.49 -16.99
C ALA A 350 9.72 10.13 -17.77
N LEU A 351 10.75 9.69 -17.04
CA LEU A 351 11.85 8.90 -17.58
C LEU A 351 11.84 7.53 -16.92
N VAL A 352 11.83 6.47 -17.73
CA VAL A 352 11.96 5.09 -17.28
C VAL A 352 13.35 4.57 -17.64
N LEU A 353 14.11 4.14 -16.65
CA LEU A 353 15.38 3.47 -16.83
C LEU A 353 15.29 2.03 -16.29
N HIS A 354 15.72 1.06 -17.10
CA HIS A 354 15.65 -0.35 -16.71
C HIS A 354 16.96 -0.82 -16.09
N LYS A 355 16.90 -1.45 -14.91
CA LYS A 355 18.04 -2.02 -14.18
C LYS A 355 18.87 -2.98 -15.07
N LYS A 356 18.22 -3.73 -15.97
CA LYS A 356 18.89 -4.67 -16.89
C LYS A 356 19.88 -4.00 -17.87
N ASN A 357 19.69 -2.72 -18.15
CA ASN A 357 20.59 -1.97 -19.04
C ASN A 357 21.90 -1.55 -18.35
N GLY A 358 21.98 -1.72 -17.03
CA GLY A 358 23.12 -1.32 -16.23
C GLY A 358 23.33 0.21 -16.19
N VAL A 359 24.40 0.63 -15.54
CA VAL A 359 24.82 2.03 -15.49
C VAL A 359 25.91 2.24 -16.54
N THR A 360 25.51 2.45 -17.80
CA THR A 360 26.41 2.74 -18.91
C THR A 360 26.51 4.26 -19.15
N PRO A 361 27.56 4.74 -19.87
CA PRO A 361 27.67 6.17 -20.24
C PRO A 361 26.39 6.68 -20.92
N GLU A 362 25.79 5.88 -21.80
CA GLU A 362 24.58 6.25 -22.55
C GLU A 362 23.36 6.43 -21.62
N VAL A 363 23.20 5.56 -20.62
CA VAL A 363 22.14 5.65 -19.60
C VAL A 363 22.33 6.90 -18.74
N VAL A 364 23.56 7.19 -18.32
CA VAL A 364 23.91 8.40 -17.57
C VAL A 364 23.66 9.67 -18.37
N ASP A 365 24.05 9.67 -19.66
CA ASP A 365 23.83 10.82 -20.55
C ASP A 365 22.33 11.01 -20.88
N MET A 366 21.56 9.93 -20.97
CA MET A 366 20.10 10.00 -21.11
C MET A 366 19.49 10.69 -19.87
N LEU A 367 19.88 10.26 -18.67
CA LEU A 367 19.42 10.88 -17.42
C LEU A 367 19.82 12.34 -17.36
N ARG A 368 21.07 12.68 -17.70
CA ARG A 368 21.56 14.08 -17.68
C ARG A 368 20.77 14.99 -18.61
N ARG A 369 20.50 14.54 -19.84
CA ARG A 369 19.69 15.29 -20.81
C ARG A 369 18.28 15.48 -20.29
N TRP A 370 17.64 14.40 -19.84
CA TRP A 370 16.27 14.48 -19.30
C TRP A 370 16.16 15.43 -18.10
N LEU A 371 17.14 15.41 -17.18
CA LEU A 371 17.16 16.36 -16.04
C LEU A 371 17.17 17.82 -16.51
N THR A 372 17.92 18.12 -17.58
CA THR A 372 17.94 19.46 -18.17
C THR A 372 16.61 19.78 -18.85
N ASP A 373 16.04 18.83 -19.57
CA ASP A 373 14.79 19.03 -20.32
C ASP A 373 13.60 19.29 -19.41
N VAL A 374 13.53 18.60 -18.26
CA VAL A 374 12.36 18.71 -17.34
C VAL A 374 12.52 19.78 -16.24
N GLN A 375 13.66 20.46 -16.20
CA GLN A 375 13.92 21.45 -15.14
C GLN A 375 12.84 22.54 -15.12
N GLY A 376 12.21 22.73 -13.93
CA GLY A 376 11.16 23.70 -13.72
C GLY A 376 9.81 23.36 -14.40
N GLN A 377 9.70 22.19 -15.05
CA GLN A 377 8.44 21.75 -15.63
C GLN A 377 7.51 21.12 -14.57
N CYS A 378 6.21 21.37 -14.75
CA CYS A 378 5.16 20.74 -13.95
C CYS A 378 3.88 20.70 -14.79
N LEU A 379 3.22 19.53 -14.85
CA LEU A 379 1.95 19.41 -15.55
C LEU A 379 0.80 19.95 -14.69
N PRO A 380 -0.15 20.69 -15.28
CA PRO A 380 -1.38 21.03 -14.58
C PRO A 380 -2.13 19.79 -14.12
N TYR A 381 -2.67 19.82 -12.90
CA TYR A 381 -3.44 18.68 -12.35
C TYR A 381 -4.58 18.24 -13.26
N THR A 382 -5.27 19.18 -13.92
CA THR A 382 -6.35 18.88 -14.86
C THR A 382 -5.90 18.01 -16.03
N GLN A 383 -4.67 18.21 -16.52
CA GLN A 383 -4.08 17.37 -17.55
C GLN A 383 -3.74 15.97 -17.02
N VAL A 384 -3.18 15.89 -15.81
CA VAL A 384 -2.87 14.60 -15.19
C VAL A 384 -4.15 13.82 -14.87
N ALA A 385 -5.17 14.46 -14.33
CA ALA A 385 -6.47 13.84 -14.06
C ALA A 385 -7.17 13.33 -15.32
N ALA A 386 -6.96 14.00 -16.46
CA ALA A 386 -7.46 13.53 -17.75
C ALA A 386 -6.72 12.29 -18.28
N LEU A 387 -5.43 12.13 -17.94
CA LEU A 387 -4.64 10.93 -18.29
C LEU A 387 -4.99 9.70 -17.43
N TYR A 388 -5.41 9.93 -16.18
CA TYR A 388 -5.64 8.88 -15.17
C TYR A 388 -6.94 9.11 -14.37
N PRO A 389 -8.10 9.25 -15.03
CA PRO A 389 -9.35 9.59 -14.35
C PRO A 389 -9.74 8.52 -13.32
N GLU A 390 -9.41 7.25 -13.56
CA GLU A 390 -9.71 6.11 -12.71
C GLU A 390 -9.03 6.14 -11.33
N PHE A 391 -8.04 7.02 -11.12
CA PHE A 391 -7.34 7.22 -9.84
C PHE A 391 -7.71 8.53 -9.14
N THR A 392 -8.59 9.33 -9.75
CA THR A 392 -9.12 10.53 -9.10
C THR A 392 -10.13 10.13 -8.02
N PRO A 393 -10.11 10.78 -6.83
CA PRO A 393 -11.03 10.42 -5.73
C PRO A 393 -12.51 10.42 -6.14
N GLY A 394 -12.92 11.37 -6.98
CA GLY A 394 -14.30 11.46 -7.45
C GLY A 394 -14.75 10.28 -8.28
N VAL A 395 -13.95 9.84 -9.27
CA VAL A 395 -14.27 8.69 -10.13
C VAL A 395 -14.20 7.39 -9.32
N VAL A 396 -13.22 7.23 -8.42
CA VAL A 396 -13.15 6.06 -7.55
C VAL A 396 -14.40 5.96 -6.67
N ALA A 397 -14.85 7.06 -6.06
CA ALA A 397 -16.06 7.08 -5.24
C ALA A 397 -17.31 6.76 -6.06
N GLN A 398 -17.47 7.33 -7.26
CA GLN A 398 -18.60 7.02 -8.16
C GLN A 398 -18.61 5.55 -8.57
N THR A 399 -17.44 4.98 -8.91
CA THR A 399 -17.31 3.57 -9.26
C THR A 399 -17.67 2.66 -8.09
N PHE A 400 -17.25 3.03 -6.88
CA PHE A 400 -17.58 2.29 -5.66
C PHE A 400 -19.09 2.31 -5.38
N ILE A 401 -19.70 3.49 -5.35
CA ILE A 401 -21.13 3.66 -5.07
C ILE A 401 -22.02 2.99 -6.14
N GLY A 402 -21.60 2.98 -7.39
CA GLY A 402 -22.32 2.35 -8.49
C GLY A 402 -22.50 0.83 -8.35
N ARG A 403 -21.93 0.20 -7.30
CA ARG A 403 -22.04 -1.23 -6.99
C ARG A 403 -22.80 -1.50 -5.69
N ILE A 404 -23.20 -0.48 -4.96
CA ILE A 404 -24.11 -0.54 -3.81
C ILE A 404 -25.55 -0.30 -4.27
#